data_54e68a2bda80317fea235cad7715ce47
#
_entry.id   54e68a2bda80317fea235cad7715ce47
#
_cell.length_a   1.000
_cell.length_b   1.000
_cell.length_c   1.000
_cell.angle_alpha   90.00
_cell.angle_beta   90.00
_cell.angle_gamma   90.00
#
_symmetry.space_group_name_H-M   'P 1'
#
loop_
_entity.id
_entity.type
_entity.pdbx_description
1 polymer ?
#
loop_
_entity_poly.entity_id
_entity_poly.type
_entity_poly.pdbx_seq_one_letter_code
_entity_poly.pdbx_strand_id
1 'polypeptide(L)'
;MEERTAELNSVYKSLAAQRAPWETWWDRLRDYVLPRRLNREGDVSLPNRDAMDRMTDTTAVEACQKLASGHMSYITPSHDVWFKWSAPDDRGGDEAEAWYNQCSEIALKELSVSNFYTEIHECFLDRVALGTGSLFTGISSDGRLLFTNIPCGQFACAENAEGRVDTYVREFTYTAHQARSMFGVKALGPKAREVLERGGNPYATTLRFLHVVRPRTRRSRRREQASHMPFESVYLSLDDQVIVEEGGYMEFPYLVTRFLKWGSG
;
A
#
# COMPACT_ATOMS: atom_id res chain seq x y z
N MET A 1 26.58 -5.58 1.43
CA MET A 1 25.36 -5.18 2.15
C MET A 1 25.19 -3.68 2.12
N GLU A 2 26.18 -2.88 2.49
CA GLU A 2 26.17 -1.40 2.47
C GLU A 2 25.86 -0.82 1.07
N GLU A 3 26.48 -1.35 0.02
CA GLU A 3 26.24 -0.92 -1.37
C GLU A 3 24.77 -1.06 -1.78
N ARG A 4 24.14 -2.20 -1.42
CA ARG A 4 22.72 -2.44 -1.71
C ARG A 4 21.78 -1.53 -0.91
N THR A 5 22.11 -1.26 0.35
CA THR A 5 21.37 -0.30 1.18
C THR A 5 21.45 1.12 0.59
N ALA A 6 22.64 1.53 0.13
CA ALA A 6 22.85 2.81 -0.53
C ALA A 6 22.04 2.91 -1.86
N GLU A 7 22.02 1.84 -2.65
CA GLU A 7 21.23 1.74 -3.88
C GLU A 7 19.73 1.92 -3.59
N LEU A 8 19.16 1.17 -2.63
CA LEU A 8 17.75 1.27 -2.25
C LEU A 8 17.37 2.66 -1.76
N ASN A 9 18.23 3.28 -0.95
CA ASN A 9 18.04 4.65 -0.50
C ASN A 9 18.12 5.66 -1.66
N SER A 10 18.96 5.43 -2.66
CA SER A 10 19.06 6.27 -3.86
C SER A 10 17.78 6.19 -4.69
N VAL A 11 17.23 4.99 -4.90
CA VAL A 11 15.94 4.78 -5.58
C VAL A 11 14.83 5.55 -4.84
N TYR A 12 14.74 5.38 -3.52
CA TYR A 12 13.76 6.11 -2.72
C TYR A 12 13.88 7.62 -2.88
N LYS A 13 15.09 8.18 -2.71
CA LYS A 13 15.31 9.63 -2.82
C LYS A 13 14.95 10.17 -4.20
N SER A 14 15.27 9.42 -5.26
CA SER A 14 14.92 9.80 -6.63
C SER A 14 13.41 9.86 -6.84
N LEU A 15 12.67 8.82 -6.42
CA LEU A 15 11.22 8.77 -6.56
C LEU A 15 10.51 9.78 -5.64
N ALA A 16 11.00 9.98 -4.42
CA ALA A 16 10.48 11.00 -3.51
C ALA A 16 10.68 12.42 -4.06
N ALA A 17 11.81 12.71 -4.70
CA ALA A 17 12.05 13.99 -5.36
C ALA A 17 11.08 14.25 -6.52
N GLN A 18 10.71 13.21 -7.28
CA GLN A 18 9.70 13.31 -8.36
C GLN A 18 8.29 13.55 -7.80
N ARG A 19 7.99 13.02 -6.62
CA ARG A 19 6.71 13.22 -5.92
C ARG A 19 6.58 14.60 -5.28
N ALA A 20 7.67 15.18 -4.81
CA ALA A 20 7.70 16.40 -4.01
C ALA A 20 6.87 17.58 -4.55
N PRO A 21 6.82 17.86 -5.88
CA PRO A 21 5.96 18.92 -6.42
C PRO A 21 4.46 18.72 -6.13
N TRP A 22 4.01 17.46 -6.02
CA TRP A 22 2.61 17.11 -5.77
C TRP A 22 2.22 17.22 -4.30
N GLU A 23 3.18 17.10 -3.38
CA GLU A 23 2.92 17.08 -1.93
C GLU A 23 2.22 18.35 -1.44
N THR A 24 2.65 19.52 -1.92
CA THR A 24 2.03 20.80 -1.55
C THR A 24 0.56 20.90 -2.00
N TRP A 25 0.24 20.32 -3.17
CA TRP A 25 -1.14 20.27 -3.65
C TRP A 25 -1.97 19.28 -2.85
N TRP A 26 -1.44 18.11 -2.53
CA TRP A 26 -2.12 17.12 -1.72
C TRP A 26 -2.38 17.62 -0.30
N ASP A 27 -1.46 18.36 0.30
CA ASP A 27 -1.65 18.97 1.62
C ASP A 27 -2.83 19.96 1.60
N ARG A 28 -2.90 20.82 0.58
CA ARG A 28 -4.04 21.74 0.41
C ARG A 28 -5.35 20.99 0.18
N LEU A 29 -5.36 19.98 -0.68
CA LEU A 29 -6.57 19.20 -0.93
C LEU A 29 -7.04 18.45 0.32
N ARG A 30 -6.11 17.93 1.12
CA ARG A 30 -6.45 17.30 2.41
C ARG A 30 -7.11 18.28 3.36
N ASP A 31 -6.58 19.49 3.49
CA ASP A 31 -7.13 20.50 4.40
C ASP A 31 -8.59 20.86 4.10
N TYR A 32 -8.98 20.82 2.83
CA TYR A 32 -10.34 21.23 2.40
C TYR A 32 -11.27 20.09 2.02
N VAL A 33 -10.75 18.94 1.60
CA VAL A 33 -11.54 17.82 1.07
C VAL A 33 -11.52 16.60 2.00
N LEU A 34 -10.38 16.34 2.66
CA LEU A 34 -10.21 15.21 3.60
C LEU A 34 -9.56 15.64 4.93
N PRO A 35 -10.14 16.60 5.66
CA PRO A 35 -9.51 17.23 6.84
C PRO A 35 -9.25 16.26 8.00
N ARG A 36 -9.90 15.09 8.01
CA ARG A 36 -9.73 14.06 9.03
C ARG A 36 -8.62 13.05 8.70
N ARG A 37 -8.04 13.12 7.50
CA ARG A 37 -7.00 12.19 7.10
C ARG A 37 -5.64 12.69 7.56
N LEU A 38 -4.85 11.82 8.19
CA LEU A 38 -3.49 12.12 8.62
C LEU A 38 -2.61 12.48 7.42
N ASN A 39 -1.81 13.53 7.53
CA ASN A 39 -1.08 14.11 6.41
C ASN A 39 0.11 13.27 5.98
N ARG A 40 0.90 12.76 6.93
CA ARG A 40 2.13 12.02 6.64
C ARG A 40 2.34 10.92 7.65
N GLU A 41 3.14 9.95 7.25
CA GLU A 41 3.59 8.92 8.15
C GLU A 41 4.47 9.47 9.26
N GLY A 42 4.29 8.94 10.47
CA GLY A 42 4.97 9.44 11.66
C GLY A 42 4.35 10.67 12.28
N ASP A 43 3.40 11.31 11.61
CA ASP A 43 2.62 12.38 12.21
C ASP A 43 1.50 11.76 13.06
N VAL A 44 1.78 11.59 14.34
CA VAL A 44 0.81 11.14 15.36
C VAL A 44 -0.14 12.28 15.72
N SER A 45 -0.05 13.41 15.03
CA SER A 45 -0.90 14.55 15.27
C SER A 45 -2.38 14.19 15.03
N LEU A 46 -3.19 14.69 15.91
CA LEU A 46 -4.65 14.67 15.80
C LEU A 46 -5.07 15.22 14.40
N PRO A 47 -6.24 14.78 13.89
CA PRO A 47 -6.81 15.36 12.69
C PRO A 47 -6.63 16.88 12.72
N ASN A 48 -6.21 17.47 11.60
CA ASN A 48 -5.86 18.89 11.52
C ASN A 48 -7.03 19.75 12.02
N ARG A 49 -7.09 19.95 13.34
CA ARG A 49 -8.13 20.76 14.01
C ARG A 49 -8.18 22.16 13.43
N ASP A 50 -7.00 22.74 13.15
CA ASP A 50 -6.92 24.10 12.61
C ASP A 50 -7.51 24.20 11.21
N ALA A 51 -7.43 23.14 10.39
CA ALA A 51 -8.09 23.10 9.10
C ALA A 51 -9.60 22.95 9.26
N MET A 52 -10.05 22.11 10.18
CA MET A 52 -11.49 21.94 10.48
C MET A 52 -12.11 23.23 11.05
N ASP A 53 -11.41 23.93 11.93
CA ASP A 53 -11.90 25.19 12.54
C ASP A 53 -11.95 26.35 11.54
N ARG A 54 -11.12 26.31 10.49
CA ARG A 54 -11.11 27.29 9.39
C ARG A 54 -12.07 26.95 8.26
N MET A 55 -12.65 25.76 8.27
CA MET A 55 -13.57 25.32 7.23
C MET A 55 -14.94 25.98 7.42
N THR A 56 -15.31 26.86 6.50
CA THR A 56 -16.59 27.53 6.47
C THR A 56 -17.64 26.84 5.61
N ASP A 57 -17.19 25.92 4.73
CA ASP A 57 -18.05 25.21 3.77
C ASP A 57 -17.61 23.73 3.68
N THR A 58 -18.55 22.81 3.88
CA THR A 58 -18.35 21.36 3.85
C THR A 58 -18.68 20.72 2.49
N THR A 59 -19.08 21.51 1.49
CA THR A 59 -19.53 21.01 0.18
C THR A 59 -18.50 20.11 -0.49
N ALA A 60 -17.21 20.45 -0.43
CA ALA A 60 -16.14 19.66 -1.01
C ALA A 60 -15.97 18.29 -0.31
N VAL A 61 -16.09 18.28 1.02
CA VAL A 61 -16.02 17.05 1.83
C VAL A 61 -17.18 16.12 1.50
N GLU A 62 -18.40 16.68 1.44
CA GLU A 62 -19.60 15.90 1.12
C GLU A 62 -19.57 15.37 -0.32
N ALA A 63 -19.13 16.19 -1.28
CA ALA A 63 -18.99 15.77 -2.68
C ALA A 63 -17.98 14.63 -2.83
N CYS A 64 -16.83 14.72 -2.13
CA CYS A 64 -15.83 13.66 -2.11
C CYS A 64 -16.40 12.36 -1.54
N GLN A 65 -17.07 12.42 -0.40
CA GLN A 65 -17.70 11.26 0.24
C GLN A 65 -18.79 10.63 -0.65
N LYS A 66 -19.64 11.44 -1.28
CA LYS A 66 -20.68 10.97 -2.21
C LYS A 66 -20.08 10.27 -3.42
N LEU A 67 -19.03 10.84 -4.01
CA LEU A 67 -18.38 10.25 -5.17
C LEU A 67 -17.64 8.94 -4.81
N ALA A 68 -16.92 8.90 -3.68
CA ALA A 68 -16.26 7.69 -3.21
C ALA A 68 -17.26 6.58 -2.87
N SER A 69 -18.38 6.92 -2.23
CA SER A 69 -19.48 5.98 -1.96
C SER A 69 -20.17 5.53 -3.26
N GLY A 70 -20.28 6.40 -4.25
CA GLY A 70 -20.74 6.04 -5.60
C GLY A 70 -19.81 5.03 -6.26
N HIS A 71 -18.49 5.24 -6.22
CA HIS A 71 -17.52 4.25 -6.71
C HIS A 71 -17.67 2.91 -5.99
N MET A 72 -17.85 2.92 -4.66
CA MET A 72 -18.07 1.70 -3.89
C MET A 72 -19.31 0.97 -4.36
N SER A 73 -20.42 1.68 -4.56
CA SER A 73 -21.72 1.08 -4.93
C SER A 73 -21.76 0.56 -6.36
N TYR A 74 -21.02 1.20 -7.29
CA TYR A 74 -21.09 0.84 -8.71
C TYR A 74 -19.93 -0.04 -9.18
N ILE A 75 -18.74 0.05 -8.56
CA ILE A 75 -17.55 -0.69 -9.00
C ILE A 75 -17.38 -1.96 -8.16
N THR A 76 -17.56 -1.85 -6.83
CA THR A 76 -17.33 -2.94 -5.88
C THR A 76 -18.47 -3.07 -4.88
N PRO A 77 -19.73 -3.30 -5.32
CA PRO A 77 -20.85 -3.44 -4.40
C PRO A 77 -20.65 -4.66 -3.48
N SER A 78 -20.86 -4.48 -2.17
CA SER A 78 -20.64 -5.54 -1.19
C SER A 78 -21.73 -6.60 -1.17
N HIS A 79 -22.89 -6.32 -1.79
CA HIS A 79 -24.07 -7.19 -1.77
C HIS A 79 -24.36 -7.87 -3.11
N ASP A 80 -23.65 -7.49 -4.17
CA ASP A 80 -23.85 -8.00 -5.51
C ASP A 80 -22.60 -8.68 -6.07
N VAL A 81 -22.80 -9.54 -7.06
CA VAL A 81 -21.73 -10.14 -7.86
C VAL A 81 -21.21 -9.09 -8.85
N TRP A 82 -20.05 -8.50 -8.57
CA TRP A 82 -19.47 -7.43 -9.38
C TRP A 82 -18.33 -7.89 -10.30
N PHE A 83 -17.88 -9.13 -10.17
CA PHE A 83 -17.01 -9.79 -11.14
C PHE A 83 -17.35 -11.26 -11.25
N LYS A 84 -16.99 -11.84 -12.40
CA LYS A 84 -17.14 -13.25 -12.69
C LYS A 84 -15.97 -13.70 -13.57
N TRP A 85 -15.39 -14.83 -13.24
CA TRP A 85 -14.44 -15.47 -14.13
C TRP A 85 -15.18 -16.31 -15.17
N SER A 86 -14.64 -16.36 -16.38
CA SER A 86 -15.12 -17.20 -17.47
C SER A 86 -13.93 -17.82 -18.22
N ALA A 87 -14.18 -18.91 -18.92
CA ALA A 87 -13.17 -19.49 -19.79
C ALA A 87 -12.84 -18.52 -20.94
N PRO A 88 -11.57 -18.38 -21.33
CA PRO A 88 -11.23 -17.64 -22.55
C PRO A 88 -11.80 -18.37 -23.78
N ASP A 89 -12.41 -17.62 -24.68
CA ASP A 89 -12.88 -18.07 -26.01
C ASP A 89 -14.04 -19.11 -25.99
N ASP A 90 -14.90 -19.15 -25.01
CA ASP A 90 -16.04 -20.09 -24.86
C ASP A 90 -15.66 -21.58 -25.01
N ARG A 91 -14.39 -21.95 -24.88
CA ARG A 91 -13.88 -23.31 -25.11
C ARG A 91 -14.14 -24.29 -23.96
N GLY A 92 -14.73 -23.83 -22.87
CA GLY A 92 -14.82 -24.62 -21.65
C GLY A 92 -16.00 -25.55 -21.53
N GLY A 93 -17.07 -25.32 -22.26
CA GLY A 93 -18.37 -26.03 -22.05
C GLY A 93 -18.98 -25.78 -20.66
N ASP A 94 -20.12 -26.39 -20.39
CA ASP A 94 -20.91 -26.18 -19.16
C ASP A 94 -20.13 -26.49 -17.86
N GLU A 95 -19.26 -27.50 -17.90
CA GLU A 95 -18.47 -27.94 -16.73
C GLU A 95 -17.43 -26.91 -16.33
N ALA A 96 -16.72 -26.34 -17.31
CA ALA A 96 -15.76 -25.28 -17.03
C ALA A 96 -16.44 -23.99 -16.57
N GLU A 97 -17.60 -23.66 -17.13
CA GLU A 97 -18.37 -22.50 -16.70
C GLU A 97 -18.84 -22.67 -15.25
N ALA A 98 -19.35 -23.85 -14.87
CA ALA A 98 -19.73 -24.17 -13.49
C ALA A 98 -18.52 -24.00 -12.53
N TRP A 99 -17.35 -24.48 -12.93
CA TRP A 99 -16.13 -24.33 -12.13
C TRP A 99 -15.73 -22.87 -11.95
N TYR A 100 -15.71 -22.04 -13.02
CA TYR A 100 -15.39 -20.62 -12.92
C TYR A 100 -16.41 -19.84 -12.07
N ASN A 101 -17.68 -20.21 -12.15
CA ASN A 101 -18.73 -19.64 -11.29
C ASN A 101 -18.43 -19.93 -9.82
N GLN A 102 -18.13 -21.18 -9.49
CA GLN A 102 -17.76 -21.57 -8.13
C GLN A 102 -16.51 -20.83 -7.63
N CYS A 103 -15.48 -20.69 -8.46
CA CYS A 103 -14.29 -19.90 -8.12
C CYS A 103 -14.66 -18.44 -7.84
N SER A 104 -15.54 -17.83 -8.64
CA SER A 104 -15.98 -16.46 -8.46
C SER A 104 -16.73 -16.24 -7.15
N GLU A 105 -17.62 -17.18 -6.80
CA GLU A 105 -18.35 -17.16 -5.53
C GLU A 105 -17.41 -17.29 -4.32
N ILE A 106 -16.45 -18.21 -4.38
CA ILE A 106 -15.44 -18.36 -3.33
C ILE A 106 -14.63 -17.06 -3.16
N ALA A 107 -14.16 -16.48 -4.25
CA ALA A 107 -13.39 -15.23 -4.19
C ALA A 107 -14.21 -14.07 -3.62
N LEU A 108 -15.45 -13.89 -4.03
CA LEU A 108 -16.35 -12.89 -3.47
C LEU A 108 -16.59 -13.10 -1.98
N LYS A 109 -16.76 -14.35 -1.56
CA LYS A 109 -16.89 -14.69 -0.13
C LYS A 109 -15.63 -14.35 0.65
N GLU A 110 -14.43 -14.69 0.15
CA GLU A 110 -13.17 -14.35 0.80
C GLU A 110 -12.98 -12.84 0.90
N LEU A 111 -13.32 -12.07 -0.13
CA LEU A 111 -13.31 -10.61 -0.08
C LEU A 111 -14.29 -10.08 0.98
N SER A 112 -15.49 -10.68 1.10
CA SER A 112 -16.50 -10.22 2.06
C SER A 112 -16.14 -10.46 3.53
N VAL A 113 -15.37 -11.52 3.82
CA VAL A 113 -14.92 -11.81 5.20
C VAL A 113 -13.58 -11.15 5.54
N SER A 114 -12.88 -10.57 4.54
CA SER A 114 -11.67 -9.80 4.71
C SER A 114 -11.97 -8.34 5.04
N ASN A 115 -10.92 -7.53 5.18
CA ASN A 115 -11.05 -6.08 5.33
C ASN A 115 -11.13 -5.32 3.99
N PHE A 116 -11.36 -6.02 2.86
CA PHE A 116 -11.34 -5.44 1.51
C PHE A 116 -12.24 -4.23 1.37
N TYR A 117 -13.51 -4.35 1.75
CA TYR A 117 -14.49 -3.28 1.55
C TYR A 117 -14.19 -2.01 2.35
N THR A 118 -13.58 -2.14 3.51
CA THR A 118 -13.12 -1.00 4.30
C THR A 118 -11.95 -0.31 3.62
N GLU A 119 -10.93 -1.05 3.24
CA GLU A 119 -9.70 -0.52 2.66
C GLU A 119 -9.90 0.04 1.25
N ILE A 120 -10.76 -0.59 0.42
CA ILE A 120 -11.06 -0.09 -0.92
C ILE A 120 -11.87 1.22 -0.88
N HIS A 121 -12.75 1.39 0.10
CA HIS A 121 -13.45 2.66 0.29
C HIS A 121 -12.49 3.80 0.63
N GLU A 122 -11.53 3.55 1.53
CA GLU A 122 -10.45 4.49 1.84
C GLU A 122 -9.60 4.82 0.60
N CYS A 123 -9.30 3.81 -0.22
CA CYS A 123 -8.60 3.99 -1.48
C CYS A 123 -9.41 4.85 -2.48
N PHE A 124 -10.73 4.69 -2.53
CA PHE A 124 -11.60 5.54 -3.35
C PHE A 124 -11.65 6.99 -2.86
N LEU A 125 -11.64 7.21 -1.55
CA LEU A 125 -11.55 8.55 -0.98
C LEU A 125 -10.25 9.25 -1.40
N ASP A 126 -9.11 8.56 -1.28
CA ASP A 126 -7.82 9.11 -1.74
C ASP A 126 -7.82 9.37 -3.24
N ARG A 127 -8.32 8.43 -4.04
CA ARG A 127 -8.38 8.58 -5.49
C ARG A 127 -9.26 9.75 -5.93
N VAL A 128 -10.39 9.95 -5.26
CA VAL A 128 -11.32 11.06 -5.56
C VAL A 128 -10.73 12.40 -5.15
N ALA A 129 -10.16 12.49 -3.96
CA ALA A 129 -9.65 13.75 -3.42
C ALA A 129 -8.28 14.14 -3.97
N LEU A 130 -7.37 13.16 -4.11
CA LEU A 130 -5.96 13.40 -4.43
C LEU A 130 -5.58 12.94 -5.84
N GLY A 131 -6.53 12.35 -6.57
CA GLY A 131 -6.33 11.86 -7.94
C GLY A 131 -5.69 10.48 -8.04
N THR A 132 -5.15 9.94 -6.94
CA THR A 132 -4.45 8.64 -6.90
C THR A 132 -4.79 7.91 -5.61
N GLY A 133 -5.05 6.61 -5.70
CA GLY A 133 -5.21 5.71 -4.58
C GLY A 133 -4.24 4.54 -4.69
N SER A 134 -3.82 3.97 -3.58
CA SER A 134 -2.93 2.82 -3.53
C SER A 134 -3.42 1.79 -2.52
N LEU A 135 -3.59 0.55 -2.98
CA LEU A 135 -4.01 -0.58 -2.16
C LEU A 135 -2.95 -1.68 -2.20
N PHE A 136 -2.45 -2.07 -1.06
CA PHE A 136 -1.61 -3.25 -0.90
C PHE A 136 -2.47 -4.49 -0.71
N THR A 137 -2.11 -5.58 -1.36
CA THR A 137 -2.74 -6.89 -1.20
C THR A 137 -1.73 -7.88 -0.67
N GLY A 138 -2.05 -8.51 0.44
CA GLY A 138 -1.18 -9.48 1.10
C GLY A 138 -1.99 -10.61 1.75
N ILE A 139 -1.28 -11.42 2.50
CA ILE A 139 -1.86 -12.50 3.32
C ILE A 139 -1.47 -12.20 4.77
N SER A 140 -2.43 -12.23 5.66
CA SER A 140 -2.21 -12.03 7.09
C SER A 140 -1.61 -13.31 7.73
N SER A 141 -1.16 -13.19 8.97
CA SER A 141 -0.55 -14.31 9.71
C SER A 141 -1.48 -15.51 9.93
N ASP A 142 -2.79 -15.31 9.84
CA ASP A 142 -3.81 -16.36 9.94
C ASP A 142 -4.21 -16.94 8.57
N GLY A 143 -3.51 -16.56 7.49
CA GLY A 143 -3.70 -17.06 6.14
C GLY A 143 -4.85 -16.43 5.37
N ARG A 144 -5.46 -15.36 5.87
CA ARG A 144 -6.55 -14.64 5.20
C ARG A 144 -6.03 -13.52 4.30
N LEU A 145 -6.84 -13.13 3.33
CA LEU A 145 -6.56 -11.94 2.53
C LEU A 145 -6.51 -10.69 3.43
N LEU A 146 -5.45 -9.91 3.24
CA LEU A 146 -5.22 -8.64 3.94
C LEU A 146 -5.04 -7.54 2.91
N PHE A 147 -5.81 -6.49 3.07
CA PHE A 147 -5.70 -5.28 2.26
C PHE A 147 -5.25 -4.13 3.14
N THR A 148 -4.49 -3.20 2.58
CA THR A 148 -4.06 -2.00 3.30
C THR A 148 -4.06 -0.83 2.33
N ASN A 149 -4.88 0.17 2.60
CA ASN A 149 -4.83 1.41 1.87
C ASN A 149 -3.59 2.20 2.29
N ILE A 150 -2.77 2.59 1.31
CA ILE A 150 -1.58 3.39 1.53
C ILE A 150 -1.88 4.83 1.10
N PRO A 151 -1.94 5.78 2.04
CA PRO A 151 -2.23 7.17 1.72
C PRO A 151 -1.21 7.80 0.77
N CYS A 152 -1.68 8.67 -0.13
CA CYS A 152 -0.79 9.50 -0.93
C CYS A 152 0.17 10.28 -0.03
N GLY A 153 1.44 10.35 -0.40
CA GLY A 153 2.49 10.96 0.42
C GLY A 153 3.31 9.97 1.24
N GLN A 154 2.80 8.75 1.49
CA GLN A 154 3.58 7.68 2.13
C GLN A 154 4.32 6.79 1.13
N PHE A 155 3.98 6.87 -0.16
CA PHE A 155 4.62 6.07 -1.19
C PHE A 155 5.10 6.90 -2.37
N ALA A 156 6.04 6.35 -3.09
CA ALA A 156 6.45 6.79 -4.41
C ALA A 156 6.52 5.58 -5.33
N CYS A 157 6.16 5.74 -6.59
CA CYS A 157 6.14 4.64 -7.54
C CYS A 157 6.72 5.07 -8.90
N ALA A 158 7.17 4.09 -9.68
CA ALA A 158 7.58 4.29 -11.06
C ALA A 158 6.84 3.32 -11.98
N GLU A 159 6.62 3.76 -13.21
CA GLU A 159 6.04 2.96 -14.28
C GLU A 159 7.15 2.35 -15.16
N ASN A 160 6.88 1.17 -15.68
CA ASN A 160 7.70 0.58 -16.73
C ASN A 160 7.41 1.24 -18.09
N ALA A 161 8.12 0.80 -19.13
CA ALA A 161 7.94 1.32 -20.50
C ALA A 161 6.53 1.11 -21.08
N GLU A 162 5.74 0.21 -20.51
CA GLU A 162 4.34 -0.04 -20.89
C GLU A 162 3.35 0.85 -20.13
N GLY A 163 3.83 1.70 -19.20
CA GLY A 163 2.99 2.55 -18.37
C GLY A 163 2.29 1.83 -17.23
N ARG A 164 2.82 0.67 -16.82
CA ARG A 164 2.35 -0.07 -15.63
C ARG A 164 3.28 0.20 -14.47
N VAL A 165 2.72 0.47 -13.29
CA VAL A 165 3.52 0.59 -12.07
C VAL A 165 4.13 -0.77 -11.75
N ASP A 166 5.45 -0.84 -11.67
CA ASP A 166 6.22 -2.03 -11.34
C ASP A 166 7.24 -1.82 -10.23
N THR A 167 7.47 -0.56 -9.86
CA THR A 167 8.38 -0.17 -8.79
C THR A 167 7.63 0.68 -7.77
N TYR A 168 7.70 0.29 -6.51
CA TYR A 168 6.99 0.92 -5.41
C TYR A 168 7.89 1.03 -4.19
N VAL A 169 7.89 2.20 -3.60
CA VAL A 169 8.67 2.48 -2.40
C VAL A 169 7.78 3.17 -1.39
N ARG A 170 7.72 2.61 -0.19
CA ARG A 170 6.93 3.13 0.92
C ARG A 170 7.83 3.40 2.12
N GLU A 171 7.81 4.63 2.63
CA GLU A 171 8.32 4.93 3.97
C GLU A 171 7.20 4.82 4.99
N PHE A 172 7.48 4.18 6.12
CA PHE A 172 6.51 3.99 7.20
C PHE A 172 7.19 3.85 8.56
N THR A 173 6.43 4.04 9.62
CA THR A 173 6.91 3.92 11.00
C THR A 173 6.21 2.77 11.71
N TYR A 174 6.98 2.03 12.47
CA TYR A 174 6.48 1.06 13.44
C TYR A 174 6.95 1.42 14.83
N THR A 175 6.14 1.15 15.85
CA THR A 175 6.65 1.10 17.20
C THR A 175 7.65 -0.04 17.35
N ALA A 176 8.57 0.05 18.31
CA ALA A 176 9.53 -1.03 18.53
C ALA A 176 8.85 -2.38 18.80
N HIS A 177 7.67 -2.35 19.44
CA HIS A 177 6.84 -3.55 19.64
C HIS A 177 6.33 -4.13 18.32
N GLN A 178 5.79 -3.30 17.41
CA GLN A 178 5.32 -3.73 16.10
C GLN A 178 6.47 -4.27 15.23
N ALA A 179 7.62 -3.57 15.24
CA ALA A 179 8.80 -4.00 14.51
C ALA A 179 9.33 -5.36 15.00
N ARG A 180 9.32 -5.58 16.32
CA ARG A 180 9.64 -6.88 16.90
C ARG A 180 8.67 -7.98 16.46
N SER A 181 7.38 -7.69 16.44
CA SER A 181 6.35 -8.66 16.04
C SER A 181 6.47 -9.04 14.57
N MET A 182 6.77 -8.05 13.71
CA MET A 182 6.85 -8.23 12.25
C MET A 182 8.14 -8.91 11.82
N PHE A 183 9.29 -8.42 12.28
CA PHE A 183 10.61 -8.84 11.77
C PHE A 183 11.38 -9.76 12.73
N GLY A 184 10.96 -9.84 14.00
CA GLY A 184 11.71 -10.52 15.05
C GLY A 184 12.95 -9.75 15.52
N VAL A 185 13.36 -9.96 16.76
CA VAL A 185 14.47 -9.19 17.39
C VAL A 185 15.79 -9.36 16.63
N LYS A 186 16.06 -10.55 16.08
CA LYS A 186 17.34 -10.87 15.41
C LYS A 186 17.57 -10.09 14.10
N ALA A 187 16.50 -9.75 13.40
CA ALA A 187 16.57 -9.01 12.14
C ALA A 187 16.73 -7.50 12.36
N LEU A 188 16.28 -7.00 13.50
CA LEU A 188 16.32 -5.57 13.81
C LEU A 188 17.75 -5.07 14.03
N GLY A 189 17.98 -3.81 13.71
CA GLY A 189 19.26 -3.14 13.90
C GLY A 189 19.55 -2.77 15.35
N PRO A 190 20.76 -2.21 15.62
CA PRO A 190 21.23 -1.93 16.99
C PRO A 190 20.32 -0.99 17.77
N LYS A 191 19.82 0.09 17.16
CA LYS A 191 18.94 1.06 17.85
C LYS A 191 17.62 0.42 18.28
N ALA A 192 17.02 -0.37 17.41
CA ALA A 192 15.78 -1.07 17.71
C ALA A 192 15.97 -2.09 18.85
N ARG A 193 17.08 -2.84 18.84
CA ARG A 193 17.42 -3.80 19.90
C ARG A 193 17.66 -3.09 21.22
N GLU A 194 18.39 -1.99 21.22
CA GLU A 194 18.67 -1.20 22.41
C GLU A 194 17.38 -0.78 23.12
N VAL A 195 16.38 -0.29 22.38
CA VAL A 195 15.07 0.08 22.92
C VAL A 195 14.35 -1.11 23.55
N LEU A 196 14.43 -2.29 22.90
CA LEU A 196 13.77 -3.49 23.36
C LEU A 196 14.45 -4.13 24.58
N GLU A 197 15.77 -4.00 24.70
CA GLU A 197 16.59 -4.64 25.76
C GLU A 197 16.79 -3.76 26.99
N ARG A 198 16.93 -2.45 26.82
CA ARG A 198 17.23 -1.50 27.93
C ARG A 198 16.02 -1.00 28.70
N GLY A 199 14.84 -1.56 28.47
CA GLY A 199 13.64 -1.19 29.24
C GLY A 199 13.01 0.15 28.83
N GLY A 200 13.27 0.64 27.62
CA GLY A 200 12.51 1.72 27.02
C GLY A 200 11.04 1.32 26.84
N ASN A 201 10.15 2.31 26.62
CA ASN A 201 8.76 2.00 26.31
C ASN A 201 8.65 1.55 24.84
N PRO A 202 8.52 0.24 24.54
CA PRO A 202 8.50 -0.27 23.18
C PRO A 202 7.24 0.13 22.39
N TYR A 203 6.21 0.62 23.08
CA TYR A 203 4.98 1.12 22.47
C TYR A 203 5.05 2.61 22.11
N ALA A 204 5.95 3.38 22.74
CA ALA A 204 6.11 4.81 22.47
C ALA A 204 7.25 5.12 21.50
N THR A 205 8.26 4.25 21.41
CA THR A 205 9.41 4.49 20.53
C THR A 205 9.10 4.02 19.13
N THR A 206 9.15 4.94 18.18
CA THR A 206 8.92 4.69 16.75
C THR A 206 10.23 4.53 15.99
N LEU A 207 10.25 3.64 15.02
CA LEU A 207 11.36 3.32 14.15
C LEU A 207 10.89 3.47 12.70
N ARG A 208 11.73 4.05 11.85
CA ARG A 208 11.40 4.28 10.42
C ARG A 208 11.91 3.15 9.55
N PHE A 209 11.05 2.71 8.67
CA PHE A 209 11.33 1.65 7.71
C PHE A 209 11.02 2.10 6.28
N LEU A 210 11.73 1.50 5.36
CA LEU A 210 11.48 1.61 3.93
C LEU A 210 11.11 0.23 3.40
N HIS A 211 9.99 0.11 2.71
CA HIS A 211 9.63 -1.08 1.95
C HIS A 211 9.77 -0.80 0.47
N VAL A 212 10.60 -1.56 -0.20
CA VAL A 212 10.85 -1.45 -1.64
C VAL A 212 10.38 -2.72 -2.33
N VAL A 213 9.51 -2.55 -3.32
CA VAL A 213 9.09 -3.64 -4.23
C VAL A 213 9.39 -3.19 -5.66
N ARG A 214 10.16 -4.00 -6.37
CA ARG A 214 10.55 -3.73 -7.77
C ARG A 214 10.86 -5.02 -8.53
N PRO A 215 10.90 -4.97 -9.87
CA PRO A 215 11.31 -6.11 -10.68
C PRO A 215 12.71 -6.58 -10.29
N ARG A 216 12.87 -7.88 -10.15
CA ARG A 216 14.15 -8.49 -9.79
C ARG A 216 15.03 -8.65 -11.02
N THR A 217 16.21 -8.07 -11.00
CA THR A 217 17.18 -8.15 -12.11
C THR A 217 17.79 -9.54 -12.30
N ARG A 218 17.99 -10.27 -11.20
CA ARG A 218 18.55 -11.63 -11.23
C ARG A 218 17.65 -12.57 -10.43
N ARG A 219 17.06 -13.55 -11.09
CA ARG A 219 16.19 -14.56 -10.47
C ARG A 219 16.93 -15.85 -10.21
N SER A 220 16.65 -16.47 -9.06
CA SER A 220 17.08 -17.84 -8.79
C SER A 220 16.32 -18.83 -9.68
N ARG A 221 16.96 -19.96 -10.05
CA ARG A 221 16.27 -21.08 -10.71
C ARG A 221 15.51 -21.98 -9.72
N ARG A 222 15.78 -21.85 -8.42
CA ARG A 222 15.14 -22.65 -7.36
C ARG A 222 13.80 -22.03 -6.99
N ARG A 223 12.70 -22.70 -7.36
CA ARG A 223 11.32 -22.22 -7.13
C ARG A 223 10.94 -22.05 -5.66
N GLU A 224 11.58 -22.77 -4.75
CA GLU A 224 11.33 -22.73 -3.31
C GLU A 224 11.93 -21.49 -2.62
N GLN A 225 12.77 -20.73 -3.31
CA GLN A 225 13.39 -19.54 -2.76
C GLN A 225 12.64 -18.26 -3.15
N ALA A 226 12.50 -17.33 -2.22
CA ALA A 226 11.94 -16.00 -2.50
C ALA A 226 12.65 -15.28 -3.66
N SER A 227 13.95 -15.56 -3.85
CA SER A 227 14.75 -15.05 -4.99
C SER A 227 14.33 -15.59 -6.37
N HIS A 228 13.46 -16.60 -6.43
CA HIS A 228 12.83 -17.03 -7.68
C HIS A 228 11.70 -16.10 -8.13
N MET A 229 11.05 -15.39 -7.20
CA MET A 229 9.91 -14.52 -7.47
C MET A 229 10.32 -13.33 -8.32
N PRO A 230 9.49 -12.93 -9.31
CA PRO A 230 9.82 -11.85 -10.26
C PRO A 230 9.99 -10.48 -9.62
N PHE A 231 9.27 -10.20 -8.54
CA PHE A 231 9.41 -8.96 -7.79
C PHE A 231 10.19 -9.21 -6.51
N GLU A 232 11.19 -8.38 -6.26
CA GLU A 232 11.87 -8.38 -4.95
C GLU A 232 11.11 -7.51 -3.97
N SER A 233 11.10 -7.91 -2.71
CA SER A 233 10.53 -7.19 -1.59
C SER A 233 11.62 -7.03 -0.54
N VAL A 234 11.97 -5.80 -0.21
CA VAL A 234 13.04 -5.51 0.74
C VAL A 234 12.55 -4.52 1.79
N TYR A 235 12.66 -4.89 3.05
CA TYR A 235 12.45 -4.01 4.18
C TYR A 235 13.79 -3.52 4.72
N LEU A 236 13.95 -2.20 4.80
CA LEU A 236 15.16 -1.53 5.26
C LEU A 236 14.82 -0.67 6.48
N SER A 237 15.55 -0.82 7.58
CA SER A 237 15.54 0.14 8.69
C SER A 237 16.28 1.41 8.25
N LEU A 238 15.58 2.53 8.19
CA LEU A 238 16.20 3.84 7.86
C LEU A 238 17.06 4.37 8.99
N ASP A 239 16.72 4.05 10.22
CA ASP A 239 17.45 4.53 11.40
C ASP A 239 18.75 3.77 11.63
N ASP A 240 18.79 2.49 11.29
CA ASP A 240 19.97 1.61 11.44
C ASP A 240 20.70 1.33 10.13
N GLN A 241 20.10 1.69 8.97
CA GLN A 241 20.63 1.40 7.62
C GLN A 241 20.90 -0.10 7.38
N VAL A 242 20.00 -0.96 7.89
CA VAL A 242 20.12 -2.41 7.82
C VAL A 242 18.89 -3.00 7.13
N ILE A 243 19.11 -3.94 6.20
CA ILE A 243 18.02 -4.73 5.62
C ILE A 243 17.52 -5.68 6.70
N VAL A 244 16.24 -5.51 7.10
CA VAL A 244 15.61 -6.30 8.16
C VAL A 244 14.88 -7.53 7.62
N GLU A 245 14.41 -7.45 6.38
CA GLU A 245 13.76 -8.58 5.70
C GLU A 245 13.94 -8.49 4.20
N GLU A 246 14.12 -9.63 3.57
CA GLU A 246 14.19 -9.76 2.12
C GLU A 246 13.31 -10.93 1.68
N GLY A 247 12.41 -10.63 0.75
CA GLY A 247 11.43 -11.56 0.22
C GLY A 247 11.19 -11.36 -1.28
N GLY A 248 9.99 -11.71 -1.71
CA GLY A 248 9.55 -11.46 -3.08
C GLY A 248 8.07 -11.75 -3.25
N TYR A 249 7.55 -11.36 -4.42
CA TYR A 249 6.18 -11.60 -4.84
C TYR A 249 6.17 -12.21 -6.25
N MET A 250 5.22 -13.13 -6.48
CA MET A 250 4.99 -13.69 -7.81
C MET A 250 4.30 -12.66 -8.72
N GLU A 251 3.45 -11.83 -8.15
CA GLU A 251 2.77 -10.73 -8.80
C GLU A 251 3.01 -9.44 -8.02
N PHE A 252 2.86 -8.30 -8.69
CA PHE A 252 3.06 -7.01 -8.05
C PHE A 252 1.95 -6.76 -7.02
N PRO A 253 2.27 -6.56 -5.72
CA PRO A 253 1.28 -6.57 -4.65
C PRO A 253 0.54 -5.24 -4.46
N TYR A 254 0.94 -4.16 -5.16
CA TYR A 254 0.36 -2.83 -5.02
C TYR A 254 -0.53 -2.50 -6.21
N LEU A 255 -1.78 -2.24 -5.96
CA LEU A 255 -2.71 -1.67 -6.93
C LEU A 255 -2.66 -0.14 -6.80
N VAL A 256 -2.02 0.53 -7.75
CA VAL A 256 -2.01 1.99 -7.83
C VAL A 256 -3.02 2.43 -8.88
N THR A 257 -4.08 3.10 -8.44
CA THR A 257 -5.18 3.55 -9.31
C THR A 257 -5.15 5.06 -9.44
N ARG A 258 -5.34 5.55 -10.67
CA ARG A 258 -5.50 6.99 -10.96
C ARG A 258 -6.94 7.30 -11.32
N PHE A 259 -7.40 8.47 -10.94
CA PHE A 259 -8.72 8.96 -11.38
C PHE A 259 -8.71 9.28 -12.87
N LEU A 260 -7.70 10.05 -13.28
CA LEU A 260 -7.40 10.36 -14.68
C LEU A 260 -5.88 10.35 -14.87
N LYS A 261 -5.42 9.88 -16.02
CA LYS A 261 -4.01 9.96 -16.39
C LYS A 261 -3.77 11.23 -17.20
N TRP A 262 -3.14 12.21 -16.58
CA TRP A 262 -2.70 13.45 -17.22
C TRP A 262 -1.21 13.37 -17.51
N GLY A 263 -0.84 13.24 -18.78
CA GLY A 263 0.57 13.18 -19.17
C GLY A 263 1.29 11.91 -18.74
N SER A 264 2.60 12.02 -18.59
CA SER A 264 3.53 10.95 -18.22
C SER A 264 3.90 10.95 -16.71
N GLY A 265 3.22 11.72 -15.93
CA GLY A 265 3.50 11.85 -14.48
C GLY A 265 2.72 10.86 -13.63
#